data_88991b6156a83795946191fbf83250f4
#
_entry.id   88991b6156a83795946191fbf83250f4
#
_cell.length_a   1.000
_cell.length_b   1.000
_cell.length_c   1.000
_cell.angle_alpha   90.00
_cell.angle_beta   90.00
_cell.angle_gamma   90.00
#
_symmetry.space_group_name_H-M   'P 1'
#
loop_
_entity.id
_entity.type
_entity.pdbx_description
1 polymer ?
#
loop_
_entity_poly.entity_id
_entity_poly.type
_entity_poly.pdbx_seq_one_letter_code
_entity_poly.pdbx_strand_id
1 'polypeptide(L)'
;MNKKIGNDFESEFCDILAANGFWAHNFAQNRAGQPADVIAAKNRITYLIDCKVCSDGAFRLSRMEENQRRSMHLWTETGNGSGWFSLKLPDGEIYMMFMELLLRLESAGKAEVSEAEIKRLGIRLSEWLEAYVCW
;
A
#
# COMPACT_ATOMS: atom_id res chain seq x y z
N MET A 1 2.27 0.93 16.64
CA MET A 1 3.40 1.48 15.85
C MET A 1 3.52 2.97 16.11
N ASN A 2 4.74 3.48 16.13
CA ASN A 2 5.01 4.89 16.31
C ASN A 2 4.51 5.70 15.09
N LYS A 3 3.71 6.74 15.33
CA LYS A 3 3.17 7.60 14.28
C LYS A 3 4.26 8.25 13.42
N LYS A 4 5.39 8.64 14.05
CA LYS A 4 6.53 9.22 13.33
C LYS A 4 7.12 8.24 12.33
N ILE A 5 7.26 6.97 12.71
CA ILE A 5 7.79 5.92 11.82
C ILE A 5 6.88 5.74 10.60
N GLY A 6 5.57 5.74 10.83
CA GLY A 6 4.60 5.66 9.74
C GLY A 6 4.68 6.86 8.80
N ASN A 7 4.73 8.07 9.35
CA ASN A 7 4.83 9.29 8.55
C ASN A 7 6.14 9.37 7.78
N ASP A 8 7.25 8.92 8.38
CA ASP A 8 8.55 8.88 7.72
C ASP A 8 8.53 7.93 6.51
N PHE A 9 7.86 6.77 6.66
CA PHE A 9 7.73 5.83 5.55
C PHE A 9 6.84 6.38 4.44
N GLU A 10 5.74 7.04 4.77
CA GLU A 10 4.86 7.66 3.77
C GLU A 10 5.65 8.67 2.92
N SER A 11 6.46 9.51 3.56
CA SER A 11 7.29 10.48 2.87
C SER A 11 8.37 9.82 2.01
N GLU A 12 9.04 8.83 2.55
CA GLU A 12 10.05 8.05 1.82
C GLU A 12 9.43 7.40 0.57
N PHE A 13 8.25 6.81 0.73
CA PHE A 13 7.56 6.13 -0.36
C PHE A 13 7.20 7.14 -1.48
N CYS A 14 6.67 8.30 -1.13
CA CYS A 14 6.39 9.35 -2.10
C CYS A 14 7.65 9.81 -2.84
N ASP A 15 8.77 9.96 -2.13
CA ASP A 15 10.03 10.35 -2.73
C ASP A 15 10.52 9.31 -3.73
N ILE A 16 10.38 8.02 -3.40
CA ILE A 16 10.74 6.93 -4.30
C ILE A 16 9.88 6.98 -5.56
N LEU A 17 8.58 7.17 -5.42
CA LEU A 17 7.67 7.27 -6.56
C LEU A 17 8.04 8.46 -7.45
N ALA A 18 8.27 9.63 -6.85
CA ALA A 18 8.64 10.83 -7.59
C ALA A 18 9.94 10.64 -8.34
N ALA A 19 10.94 10.00 -7.71
CA ALA A 19 12.23 9.71 -8.36
C ALA A 19 12.08 8.73 -9.54
N ASN A 20 10.98 7.98 -9.59
CA ASN A 20 10.70 7.04 -10.66
C ASN A 20 9.63 7.56 -11.65
N GLY A 21 9.42 8.87 -11.66
CA GLY A 21 8.59 9.51 -12.67
C GLY A 21 7.09 9.54 -12.40
N PHE A 22 6.68 9.24 -11.16
CA PHE A 22 5.27 9.38 -10.77
C PHE A 22 5.00 10.81 -10.31
N TRP A 23 3.77 11.27 -10.57
CA TRP A 23 3.20 12.33 -9.75
C TRP A 23 2.69 11.65 -8.50
N ALA A 24 3.07 12.09 -7.32
CA ALA A 24 2.68 11.47 -6.07
C ALA A 24 2.33 12.52 -5.04
N HIS A 25 1.26 12.29 -4.29
CA HIS A 25 0.81 13.18 -3.24
C HIS A 25 0.54 12.38 -1.96
N ASN A 26 1.13 12.85 -0.86
CA ASN A 26 0.93 12.29 0.46
C ASN A 26 -0.20 13.06 1.13
N PHE A 27 -1.30 12.38 1.45
CA PHE A 27 -2.43 13.03 2.10
C PHE A 27 -2.08 13.45 3.51
N ALA A 28 -2.41 14.69 3.86
CA ALA A 28 -2.27 15.16 5.23
C ALA A 28 -3.29 14.47 6.12
N GLN A 29 -2.89 14.07 7.32
CA GLN A 29 -3.80 13.48 8.28
C GLN A 29 -4.81 14.50 8.77
N ASN A 30 -6.07 14.07 8.93
CA ASN A 30 -7.13 14.91 9.45
C ASN A 30 -8.05 14.08 10.37
N ARG A 31 -8.99 14.75 11.05
CA ARG A 31 -9.88 14.11 12.01
C ARG A 31 -10.89 13.16 11.38
N ALA A 32 -11.24 13.41 10.13
CA ALA A 32 -12.21 12.59 9.41
C ALA A 32 -11.58 11.30 8.87
N GLY A 33 -10.26 11.18 9.01
CA GLY A 33 -9.49 10.12 8.36
C GLY A 33 -9.24 10.47 6.90
N GLN A 34 -8.51 9.63 6.24
CA GLN A 34 -8.16 9.81 4.83
C GLN A 34 -8.39 8.50 4.09
N PRO A 35 -8.67 8.57 2.77
CA PRO A 35 -8.97 7.37 1.98
C PRO A 35 -7.78 6.41 1.88
N ALA A 36 -6.58 6.96 1.90
CA ALA A 36 -5.32 6.24 1.88
C ALA A 36 -4.22 7.23 2.21
N ASP A 37 -2.99 6.79 2.25
CA ASP A 37 -1.86 7.66 2.56
C ASP A 37 -1.33 8.39 1.34
N VAL A 38 -1.39 7.76 0.16
CA VAL A 38 -0.78 8.27 -1.06
C VAL A 38 -1.71 8.06 -2.25
N ILE A 39 -1.81 9.08 -3.08
CA ILE A 39 -2.34 8.95 -4.44
C ILE A 39 -1.19 9.20 -5.42
N ALA A 40 -1.05 8.36 -6.42
CA ALA A 40 0.03 8.48 -7.40
C ALA A 40 -0.50 8.27 -8.81
N ALA A 41 0.18 8.88 -9.77
CA ALA A 41 -0.23 8.76 -11.17
C ALA A 41 0.99 8.71 -12.07
N LYS A 42 0.92 7.85 -13.09
CA LYS A 42 1.92 7.76 -14.15
C LYS A 42 1.29 7.08 -15.37
N ASN A 43 1.63 7.58 -16.55
CA ASN A 43 1.19 6.96 -17.81
C ASN A 43 -0.33 6.74 -17.88
N ARG A 44 -1.12 7.72 -17.41
CA ARG A 44 -2.58 7.71 -17.41
C ARG A 44 -3.21 6.72 -16.43
N ILE A 45 -2.41 6.09 -15.58
CA ILE A 45 -2.91 5.18 -14.55
C ILE A 45 -2.74 5.84 -13.19
N THR A 46 -3.77 5.74 -12.37
CA THR A 46 -3.76 6.28 -11.02
C THR A 46 -3.76 5.13 -10.01
N TYR A 47 -3.11 5.37 -8.87
CA TYR A 47 -2.95 4.36 -7.82
C TYR A 47 -3.33 4.97 -6.47
N LEU A 48 -4.15 4.26 -5.72
CA LEU A 48 -4.48 4.62 -4.34
C LEU A 48 -3.72 3.63 -3.46
N ILE A 49 -2.85 4.15 -2.58
CA ILE A 49 -1.88 3.32 -1.86
C ILE A 49 -1.89 3.68 -0.38
N ASP A 50 -2.00 2.66 0.46
CA ASP A 50 -1.83 2.82 1.89
C ASP A 50 -0.48 2.25 2.30
N CYS A 51 0.24 2.96 3.18
CA CYS A 51 1.59 2.61 3.59
C CYS A 51 1.58 2.03 5.01
N LYS A 52 2.14 0.85 5.19
CA LYS A 52 2.20 0.19 6.50
C LYS A 52 3.63 -0.28 6.78
N VAL A 53 4.15 0.04 7.96
CA VAL A 53 5.43 -0.49 8.41
C VAL A 53 5.15 -1.77 9.20
N CYS A 54 5.80 -2.86 8.82
CA CYS A 54 5.65 -4.16 9.45
C CYS A 54 6.87 -4.41 10.34
N SER A 55 6.87 -3.83 11.54
CA SER A 55 8.04 -3.80 12.43
C SER A 55 8.50 -5.19 12.90
N ASP A 56 7.58 -6.15 13.00
CA ASP A 56 7.90 -7.53 13.37
C ASP A 56 7.90 -8.49 12.16
N GLY A 57 7.83 -7.95 10.96
CA GLY A 57 7.82 -8.72 9.73
C GLY A 57 6.45 -9.17 9.25
N ALA A 58 5.46 -9.23 10.12
CA ALA A 58 4.12 -9.67 9.75
C ALA A 58 3.19 -8.48 9.49
N PHE A 59 2.23 -8.68 8.61
CA PHE A 59 1.15 -7.72 8.40
C PHE A 59 -0.17 -8.31 8.91
N ARG A 60 -0.70 -7.75 9.98
CA ARG A 60 -1.99 -8.17 10.52
C ARG A 60 -3.10 -7.56 9.70
N LEU A 61 -4.00 -8.42 9.22
CA LEU A 61 -5.07 -8.00 8.30
C LEU A 61 -6.05 -7.03 8.96
N SER A 62 -6.15 -7.05 10.28
CA SER A 62 -6.96 -6.08 11.03
C SER A 62 -6.44 -4.64 10.92
N ARG A 63 -5.21 -4.45 10.44
CA ARG A 63 -4.65 -3.10 10.20
C ARG A 63 -5.23 -2.44 8.96
N MET A 64 -5.96 -3.17 8.13
CA MET A 64 -6.75 -2.58 7.05
C MET A 64 -8.01 -1.97 7.68
N GLU A 65 -7.98 -0.68 7.92
CA GLU A 65 -9.05 0.04 8.60
C GLU A 65 -10.30 0.15 7.70
N GLU A 66 -11.47 0.28 8.34
CA GLU A 66 -12.75 0.31 7.65
C GLU A 66 -12.83 1.42 6.59
N ASN A 67 -12.35 2.61 6.92
CA ASN A 67 -12.35 3.73 5.97
C ASN A 67 -11.46 3.45 4.75
N GLN A 68 -10.33 2.75 4.94
CA GLN A 68 -9.43 2.36 3.85
C GLN A 68 -10.09 1.30 2.95
N ARG A 69 -10.71 0.29 3.56
CA ARG A 69 -11.45 -0.77 2.83
C ARG A 69 -12.56 -0.16 1.98
N ARG A 70 -13.34 0.74 2.56
CA ARG A 70 -14.44 1.40 1.88
C ARG A 70 -13.95 2.28 0.73
N SER A 71 -12.92 3.07 0.98
CA SER A 71 -12.36 3.98 -0.03
C SER A 71 -11.77 3.21 -1.21
N MET A 72 -11.03 2.15 -0.94
CA MET A 72 -10.42 1.35 -2.01
C MET A 72 -11.47 0.57 -2.80
N HIS A 73 -12.52 0.09 -2.13
CA HIS A 73 -13.64 -0.57 -2.79
C HIS A 73 -14.33 0.40 -3.75
N LEU A 74 -14.65 1.60 -3.27
CA LEU A 74 -15.28 2.63 -4.10
C LEU A 74 -14.38 3.06 -5.26
N TRP A 75 -13.09 3.16 -5.02
CA TRP A 75 -12.08 3.46 -6.03
C TRP A 75 -12.16 2.46 -7.20
N THR A 76 -12.20 1.18 -6.87
CA THR A 76 -12.29 0.11 -7.86
C THR A 76 -13.65 0.17 -8.59
N GLU A 77 -14.74 0.39 -7.86
CA GLU A 77 -16.08 0.44 -8.42
C GLU A 77 -16.29 1.61 -9.39
N THR A 78 -15.54 2.68 -9.24
CA THR A 78 -15.64 3.84 -10.12
C THR A 78 -14.75 3.75 -11.35
N GLY A 79 -14.23 2.56 -11.65
CA GLY A 79 -13.50 2.29 -12.89
C GLY A 79 -11.99 2.34 -12.77
N ASN A 80 -11.46 2.45 -11.54
CA ASN A 80 -10.03 2.44 -11.30
C ASN A 80 -9.55 1.03 -10.98
N GLY A 81 -8.24 0.83 -10.93
CA GLY A 81 -7.68 -0.45 -10.55
C GLY A 81 -7.83 -0.74 -9.06
N SER A 82 -7.22 -1.82 -8.61
CA SER A 82 -7.23 -2.19 -7.20
C SER A 82 -6.53 -1.15 -6.34
N GLY A 83 -6.95 -1.01 -5.10
CA GLY A 83 -6.17 -0.32 -4.09
C GLY A 83 -4.94 -1.16 -3.73
N TRP A 84 -3.90 -0.50 -3.28
CA TRP A 84 -2.63 -1.13 -2.95
C TRP A 84 -2.23 -0.85 -1.52
N PHE A 85 -1.52 -1.80 -0.92
CA PHE A 85 -0.82 -1.62 0.34
C PHE A 85 0.67 -1.75 0.07
N SER A 86 1.46 -0.77 0.49
CA SER A 86 2.91 -0.86 0.46
C SER A 86 3.38 -1.23 1.86
N LEU A 87 4.08 -2.35 1.95
CA LEU A 87 4.50 -2.94 3.22
C LEU A 87 6.01 -2.85 3.35
N LYS A 88 6.48 -2.10 4.33
CA LYS A 88 7.91 -2.01 4.61
C LYS A 88 8.30 -3.04 5.67
N LEU A 89 9.20 -3.93 5.31
CA LEU A 89 9.66 -5.01 6.18
C LEU A 89 10.87 -4.59 7.02
N PRO A 90 11.22 -5.36 8.06
CA PRO A 90 12.34 -4.99 8.93
C PRO A 90 13.69 -4.87 8.23
N ASP A 91 13.89 -5.60 7.12
CA ASP A 91 15.13 -5.51 6.33
C ASP A 91 15.17 -4.28 5.42
N GLY A 92 14.13 -3.43 5.45
CA GLY A 92 14.03 -2.24 4.62
C GLY A 92 13.41 -2.46 3.26
N GLU A 93 13.17 -3.70 2.87
CA GLU A 93 12.50 -4.03 1.62
C GLU A 93 11.03 -3.64 1.68
N ILE A 94 10.51 -3.17 0.54
CA ILE A 94 9.11 -2.76 0.41
C ILE A 94 8.43 -3.68 -0.60
N TYR A 95 7.27 -4.22 -0.22
CA TYR A 95 6.46 -5.09 -1.08
C TYR A 95 5.08 -4.48 -1.28
N MET A 96 4.58 -4.58 -2.50
CA MET A 96 3.25 -4.10 -2.87
C MET A 96 2.27 -5.26 -2.90
N MET A 97 1.12 -5.09 -2.26
CA MET A 97 0.08 -6.11 -2.25
C MET A 97 -1.28 -5.50 -2.60
N PHE A 98 -2.04 -6.18 -3.46
CA PHE A 98 -3.40 -5.78 -3.80
C PHE A 98 -4.33 -5.92 -2.61
N MET A 99 -5.26 -5.00 -2.46
CA MET A 99 -6.30 -5.12 -1.45
C MET A 99 -7.13 -6.39 -1.64
N GLU A 100 -7.51 -6.74 -2.87
CA GLU A 100 -8.31 -7.95 -3.11
C GLU A 100 -7.61 -9.23 -2.65
N LEU A 101 -6.29 -9.30 -2.83
CA LEU A 101 -5.53 -10.45 -2.35
C LEU A 101 -5.57 -10.53 -0.83
N LEU A 102 -5.38 -9.40 -0.16
CA LEU A 102 -5.43 -9.35 1.30
C LEU A 102 -6.81 -9.73 1.83
N LEU A 103 -7.87 -9.27 1.17
CA LEU A 103 -9.25 -9.63 1.55
C LEU A 103 -9.53 -11.12 1.35
N ARG A 104 -8.98 -11.73 0.29
CA ARG A 104 -9.12 -13.18 0.08
C ARG A 104 -8.42 -13.97 1.16
N LEU A 105 -7.24 -13.54 1.57
CA LEU A 105 -6.51 -14.20 2.66
C LEU A 105 -7.29 -14.11 3.97
N GLU A 106 -7.88 -12.96 4.24
CA GLU A 106 -8.73 -12.76 5.43
C GLU A 106 -9.96 -13.65 5.37
N SER A 107 -10.63 -13.73 4.23
CA SER A 107 -11.80 -14.58 4.03
C SER A 107 -11.47 -16.08 4.15
N ALA A 108 -10.23 -16.45 3.86
CA ALA A 108 -9.74 -17.82 4.02
C ALA A 108 -9.39 -18.15 5.48
N GLY A 109 -9.58 -17.21 6.40
CA GLY A 109 -9.36 -17.42 7.82
C GLY A 109 -7.99 -16.99 8.33
N LYS A 110 -7.17 -16.31 7.51
CA LYS A 110 -5.88 -15.83 7.97
C LYS A 110 -6.08 -14.55 8.78
N ALA A 111 -5.37 -14.46 9.89
CA ALA A 111 -5.33 -13.26 10.73
C ALA A 111 -4.18 -12.34 10.34
N GLU A 112 -3.11 -12.92 9.80
CA GLU A 112 -1.93 -12.14 9.41
C GLU A 112 -1.21 -12.79 8.22
N VAL A 113 -0.41 -11.98 7.54
CA VAL A 113 0.46 -12.44 6.47
C VAL A 113 1.88 -12.37 7.01
N SER A 114 2.58 -13.50 7.03
CA SER A 114 3.95 -13.56 7.55
C SER A 114 4.93 -12.89 6.60
N GLU A 115 6.13 -12.57 7.07
CA GLU A 115 7.18 -11.99 6.23
C GLU A 115 7.47 -12.88 5.02
N ALA A 116 7.58 -14.19 5.22
CA ALA A 116 7.81 -15.13 4.12
C ALA A 116 6.66 -15.11 3.10
N GLU A 117 5.43 -15.02 3.58
CA GLU A 117 4.26 -14.95 2.70
C GLU A 117 4.21 -13.62 1.94
N ILE A 118 4.55 -12.51 2.60
CA ILE A 118 4.62 -11.21 1.93
C ILE A 118 5.63 -11.26 0.79
N LYS A 119 6.81 -11.83 1.03
CA LYS A 119 7.85 -11.94 0.00
C LYS A 119 7.45 -12.88 -1.14
N ARG A 120 6.64 -13.88 -0.86
CA ARG A 120 6.17 -14.84 -1.87
C ARG A 120 4.97 -14.32 -2.67
N LEU A 121 4.03 -13.66 -2.01
CA LEU A 121 2.77 -13.23 -2.62
C LEU A 121 2.78 -11.78 -3.10
N GLY A 122 3.60 -10.93 -2.48
CA GLY A 122 3.70 -9.52 -2.85
C GLY A 122 4.65 -9.30 -4.01
N ILE A 123 4.66 -8.07 -4.50
CA ILE A 123 5.54 -7.64 -5.58
C ILE A 123 6.56 -6.68 -4.98
N ARG A 124 7.84 -7.00 -5.08
CA ARG A 124 8.89 -6.11 -4.60
C ARG A 124 8.76 -4.75 -5.27
N LEU A 125 8.94 -3.66 -4.52
CA LEU A 125 8.73 -2.32 -5.05
C LEU A 125 9.52 -2.05 -6.32
N SER A 126 10.79 -2.47 -6.40
CA SER A 126 11.61 -2.28 -7.60
C SER A 126 10.98 -2.94 -8.84
N GLU A 127 10.42 -4.12 -8.67
CA GLU A 127 9.73 -4.83 -9.75
C GLU A 127 8.39 -4.18 -10.07
N TRP A 128 7.67 -3.74 -9.06
CA TRP A 128 6.39 -3.05 -9.24
C TRP A 128 6.57 -1.76 -10.04
N LEU A 129 7.61 -1.00 -9.73
CA LEU A 129 7.92 0.24 -10.45
C LEU A 129 8.18 -0.01 -11.93
N GLU A 130 8.83 -1.10 -12.28
CA GLU A 130 9.11 -1.47 -13.68
C GLU A 130 7.87 -2.03 -14.37
N ALA A 131 7.18 -2.97 -13.73
CA ALA A 131 6.07 -3.71 -14.34
C ALA A 131 4.81 -2.87 -14.55
N TYR A 132 4.55 -1.93 -13.62
CA TYR A 132 3.33 -1.14 -13.63
C TYR A 132 3.52 0.28 -14.17
N VAL A 133 4.70 0.57 -14.67
CA VAL A 133 5.09 1.91 -15.12
C VAL A 133 5.23 1.98 -16.66
N CYS A 134 5.27 0.85 -17.32
CA CYS A 134 5.50 0.78 -18.77
C CYS A 134 4.21 0.66 -19.61
N TRP A 135 3.08 0.87 -19.00
CA TRP A 135 1.78 0.74 -19.67
C TRP A 135 1.35 2.02 -20.35
#